data_f1418d36e80f4d4df0de53e710df11c1
#
_entry.id   f1418d36e80f4d4df0de53e710df11c1
#
_cell.length_a   1.000
_cell.length_b   1.000
_cell.length_c   1.000
_cell.angle_alpha   90.00
_cell.angle_beta   90.00
_cell.angle_gamma   90.00
#
_symmetry.space_group_name_H-M   'P 1'
#
loop_
_entity.id
_entity.type
_entity.pdbx_description
1 polymer ?
#
loop_
_entity_poly.entity_id
_entity_poly.type
_entity_poly.pdbx_seq_one_letter_code
_entity_poly.pdbx_strand_id
1 'polypeptide(L)'
;IAAPFLNDERQCFGVITLESSSRGVYSELDAKLLTAIAAIAAGALTRARMYQEMERLATIDGLTQVPNHRHFQTLLNQQIDVAQRYKNNIGLLLFDIDHFKQFNDTYGHATGDLVLKEVARTVQGAIRSSDTLARYGGEEFVVLIPQSDAVGAMQSGERVRAAVKAARDAGIEV
;
A
#
# COMPACT_ATOMS: atom_id res chain seq x y z
N ILE A 1 -35.30 -16.94 -8.41
CA ILE A 1 -35.38 -16.51 -7.00
C ILE A 1 -34.25 -15.56 -6.66
N ALA A 2 -34.47 -14.69 -5.66
CA ALA A 2 -33.51 -13.71 -5.22
C ALA A 2 -33.45 -13.65 -3.68
N ALA A 3 -32.27 -13.37 -3.13
CA ALA A 3 -32.08 -13.14 -1.71
C ALA A 3 -31.21 -11.90 -1.49
N PRO A 4 -31.57 -11.00 -0.56
CA PRO A 4 -30.80 -9.78 -0.29
C PRO A 4 -29.57 -10.05 0.55
N PHE A 5 -28.50 -9.28 0.32
CA PHE A 5 -27.40 -9.11 1.25
C PHE A 5 -27.77 -8.01 2.24
N LEU A 6 -27.92 -8.35 3.49
CA LEU A 6 -28.32 -7.43 4.56
C LEU A 6 -27.11 -7.17 5.47
N ASN A 7 -26.93 -5.90 5.87
CA ASN A 7 -26.00 -5.53 6.94
C ASN A 7 -26.63 -5.76 8.32
N ASP A 8 -25.88 -5.48 9.39
CA ASP A 8 -26.33 -5.64 10.79
C ASP A 8 -27.56 -4.75 11.14
N GLU A 9 -27.74 -3.64 10.41
CA GLU A 9 -28.89 -2.74 10.52
C GLU A 9 -30.08 -3.18 9.64
N ARG A 10 -29.98 -4.37 9.01
CA ARG A 10 -30.97 -4.92 8.05
C ARG A 10 -31.17 -4.08 6.78
N GLN A 11 -30.20 -3.24 6.43
CA GLN A 11 -30.23 -2.50 5.16
C GLN A 11 -29.69 -3.40 4.04
N CYS A 12 -30.38 -3.43 2.92
CA CYS A 12 -29.96 -4.19 1.75
C CYS A 12 -28.86 -3.43 0.98
N PHE A 13 -27.69 -4.05 0.81
CA PHE A 13 -26.58 -3.49 0.04
C PHE A 13 -26.20 -4.29 -1.21
N GLY A 14 -26.96 -5.35 -1.49
CA GLY A 14 -26.79 -6.18 -2.68
C GLY A 14 -27.83 -7.30 -2.73
N VAL A 15 -27.88 -8.01 -3.82
CA VAL A 15 -28.82 -9.12 -4.05
C VAL A 15 -28.07 -10.25 -4.77
N ILE A 16 -28.31 -11.49 -4.36
CA ILE A 16 -27.93 -12.67 -5.11
C ILE A 16 -29.17 -13.23 -5.82
N THR A 17 -29.05 -13.58 -7.10
CA THR A 17 -30.13 -14.12 -7.90
C THR A 17 -29.75 -15.49 -8.46
N LEU A 18 -30.73 -16.39 -8.53
CA LEU A 18 -30.68 -17.63 -9.31
C LEU A 18 -31.75 -17.57 -10.38
N GLU A 19 -31.36 -17.79 -11.62
CA GLU A 19 -32.23 -17.73 -12.79
C GLU A 19 -32.26 -19.09 -13.50
N SER A 20 -33.39 -19.42 -14.11
CA SER A 20 -33.58 -20.61 -14.93
C SER A 20 -34.46 -20.27 -16.12
N SER A 21 -34.18 -20.89 -17.26
CA SER A 21 -35.03 -20.82 -18.48
C SER A 21 -36.35 -21.59 -18.32
N SER A 22 -36.45 -22.48 -17.34
CA SER A 22 -37.65 -23.28 -17.06
C SER A 22 -38.45 -22.72 -15.88
N ARG A 23 -39.76 -22.71 -15.95
CA ARG A 23 -40.65 -22.26 -14.87
C ARG A 23 -40.77 -23.32 -13.77
N GLY A 24 -40.91 -22.87 -12.51
CA GLY A 24 -41.22 -23.75 -11.38
C GLY A 24 -40.08 -24.65 -10.93
N VAL A 25 -38.82 -24.34 -11.32
CA VAL A 25 -37.64 -25.15 -10.99
C VAL A 25 -37.25 -25.02 -9.52
N TYR A 26 -37.52 -23.87 -8.91
CA TYR A 26 -37.09 -23.58 -7.54
C TYR A 26 -38.21 -23.83 -6.54
N SER A 27 -37.90 -24.53 -5.45
CA SER A 27 -38.78 -24.81 -4.31
C SER A 27 -38.61 -23.78 -3.19
N GLU A 28 -39.46 -23.85 -2.16
CA GLU A 28 -39.29 -23.06 -0.94
C GLU A 28 -37.95 -23.39 -0.21
N LEU A 29 -37.48 -24.64 -0.31
CA LEU A 29 -36.22 -25.06 0.27
C LEU A 29 -35.07 -24.34 -0.43
N ASP A 30 -35.11 -24.23 -1.76
CA ASP A 30 -34.07 -23.52 -2.53
C ASP A 30 -34.05 -22.03 -2.17
N ALA A 31 -35.21 -21.41 -1.93
CA ALA A 31 -35.28 -20.02 -1.45
C ALA A 31 -34.68 -19.86 -0.06
N LYS A 32 -34.92 -20.80 0.87
CA LYS A 32 -34.31 -20.80 2.20
C LYS A 32 -32.80 -21.00 2.14
N LEU A 33 -32.32 -21.93 1.30
CA LEU A 33 -30.90 -22.16 1.08
C LEU A 33 -30.21 -20.91 0.49
N LEU A 34 -30.82 -20.30 -0.53
CA LEU A 34 -30.30 -19.06 -1.11
C LEU A 34 -30.20 -17.93 -0.09
N THR A 35 -31.20 -17.81 0.79
CA THR A 35 -31.20 -16.82 1.87
C THR A 35 -30.09 -17.10 2.88
N ALA A 36 -29.84 -18.35 3.25
CA ALA A 36 -28.73 -18.72 4.13
C ALA A 36 -27.36 -18.42 3.48
N ILE A 37 -27.20 -18.74 2.19
CA ILE A 37 -25.98 -18.41 1.43
C ILE A 37 -25.81 -16.89 1.36
N ALA A 38 -26.87 -16.14 1.09
CA ALA A 38 -26.85 -14.68 1.06
C ALA A 38 -26.39 -14.08 2.40
N ALA A 39 -26.85 -14.61 3.52
CA ALA A 39 -26.44 -14.17 4.86
C ALA A 39 -24.95 -14.42 5.12
N ILE A 40 -24.45 -15.61 4.77
CA ILE A 40 -23.00 -15.93 4.91
C ILE A 40 -22.16 -15.03 4.02
N ALA A 41 -22.55 -14.84 2.75
CA ALA A 41 -21.86 -13.99 1.80
C ALA A 41 -21.88 -12.51 2.24
N ALA A 42 -23.02 -12.01 2.76
CA ALA A 42 -23.13 -10.66 3.29
C ALA A 42 -22.14 -10.42 4.44
N GLY A 43 -22.03 -11.35 5.38
CA GLY A 43 -21.06 -11.27 6.46
C GLY A 43 -19.61 -11.28 5.98
N ALA A 44 -19.27 -12.08 4.96
CA ALA A 44 -17.94 -12.11 4.36
C ALA A 44 -17.62 -10.80 3.63
N LEU A 45 -18.57 -10.26 2.85
CA LEU A 45 -18.43 -9.00 2.14
C LEU A 45 -18.27 -7.80 3.09
N THR A 46 -19.03 -7.79 4.19
CA THR A 46 -18.93 -6.75 5.22
C THR A 46 -17.55 -6.77 5.86
N ARG A 47 -17.04 -7.93 6.27
CA ARG A 47 -15.68 -8.08 6.82
C ARG A 47 -14.60 -7.66 5.83
N ALA A 48 -14.72 -8.05 4.57
CA ALA A 48 -13.77 -7.65 3.53
C ALA A 48 -13.74 -6.12 3.33
N ARG A 49 -14.90 -5.46 3.32
CA ARG A 49 -15.01 -3.99 3.25
C ARG A 49 -14.41 -3.29 4.46
N MET A 50 -14.67 -3.81 5.67
CA MET A 50 -14.06 -3.26 6.89
C MET A 50 -12.55 -3.40 6.87
N TYR A 51 -12.01 -4.55 6.43
CA TYR A 51 -10.56 -4.75 6.27
C TYR A 51 -9.96 -3.77 5.26
N GLN A 52 -10.58 -3.60 4.09
CA GLN A 52 -10.15 -2.61 3.09
C GLN A 52 -10.19 -1.17 3.63
N GLU A 53 -11.18 -0.82 4.44
CA GLU A 53 -11.26 0.50 5.05
C GLU A 53 -10.19 0.69 6.13
N MET A 54 -9.90 -0.33 6.94
CA MET A 54 -8.75 -0.31 7.87
C MET A 54 -7.43 -0.14 7.13
N GLU A 55 -7.20 -0.89 6.05
CA GLU A 55 -6.01 -0.70 5.19
C GLU A 55 -5.99 0.70 4.56
N ARG A 56 -7.15 1.24 4.18
CA ARG A 56 -7.25 2.61 3.66
C ARG A 56 -6.87 3.66 4.71
N LEU A 57 -7.17 3.44 5.95
CA LEU A 57 -6.81 4.33 7.06
C LEU A 57 -5.37 4.15 7.53
N ALA A 58 -4.74 3.00 7.25
CA ALA A 58 -3.33 2.81 7.54
C ALA A 58 -2.48 3.77 6.71
N THR A 59 -1.57 4.48 7.37
CA THR A 59 -0.68 5.47 6.74
C THR A 59 0.77 5.00 6.68
N ILE A 60 1.10 3.95 7.42
CA ILE A 60 2.45 3.44 7.61
C ILE A 60 2.56 2.03 7.03
N ASP A 61 3.67 1.74 6.39
CA ASP A 61 4.02 0.39 5.97
C ASP A 61 4.38 -0.47 7.20
N GLY A 62 3.71 -1.62 7.33
CA GLY A 62 3.84 -2.47 8.51
C GLY A 62 5.24 -3.08 8.69
N LEU A 63 6.01 -3.24 7.61
CA LEU A 63 7.35 -3.81 7.65
C LEU A 63 8.43 -2.76 7.96
N THR A 64 8.45 -1.69 7.16
CA THR A 64 9.54 -0.70 7.17
C THR A 64 9.27 0.50 8.07
N GLN A 65 8.04 0.65 8.57
CA GLN A 65 7.60 1.73 9.45
C GLN A 65 7.75 3.14 8.84
N VAL A 66 7.88 3.22 7.51
CA VAL A 66 7.78 4.48 6.76
C VAL A 66 6.37 4.65 6.21
N PRO A 67 5.96 5.86 5.76
CA PRO A 67 4.74 6.07 4.99
C PRO A 67 4.57 5.02 3.88
N ASN A 68 3.35 4.49 3.75
CA ASN A 68 3.02 3.60 2.64
C ASN A 68 2.67 4.40 1.37
N HIS A 69 2.53 3.70 0.24
CA HIS A 69 2.20 4.32 -1.05
C HIS A 69 0.98 5.26 -0.97
N ARG A 70 -0.08 4.86 -0.27
CA ARG A 70 -1.30 5.67 -0.15
C ARG A 70 -1.07 6.97 0.61
N HIS A 71 -0.36 6.90 1.72
CA HIS A 71 -0.01 8.08 2.50
C HIS A 71 0.94 8.99 1.72
N PHE A 72 1.89 8.42 0.99
CA PHE A 72 2.75 9.16 0.07
C PHE A 72 1.95 9.97 -0.94
N GLN A 73 0.92 9.39 -1.58
CA GLN A 73 0.07 10.11 -2.54
C GLN A 73 -0.64 11.30 -1.88
N THR A 74 -1.10 11.13 -0.64
CA THR A 74 -1.71 12.23 0.12
C THR A 74 -0.70 13.35 0.39
N LEU A 75 0.50 13.01 0.84
CA LEU A 75 1.57 13.98 1.09
C LEU A 75 2.04 14.67 -0.18
N LEU A 76 2.15 13.94 -1.29
CA LEU A 76 2.52 14.49 -2.59
C LEU A 76 1.49 15.53 -3.05
N ASN A 77 0.19 15.23 -2.99
CA ASN A 77 -0.85 16.18 -3.37
C ASN A 77 -0.81 17.45 -2.49
N GLN A 78 -0.62 17.31 -1.19
CA GLN A 78 -0.46 18.46 -0.29
C GLN A 78 0.76 19.31 -0.67
N GLN A 79 1.90 18.68 -0.99
CA GLN A 79 3.10 19.41 -1.41
C GLN A 79 2.92 20.08 -2.77
N ILE A 80 2.18 19.48 -3.70
CA ILE A 80 1.83 20.10 -5.00
C ILE A 80 1.02 21.39 -4.77
N ASP A 81 0.01 21.35 -3.91
CA ASP A 81 -0.81 22.53 -3.59
C ASP A 81 0.03 23.65 -2.97
N VAL A 82 0.94 23.32 -2.06
CA VAL A 82 1.89 24.25 -1.45
C VAL A 82 2.83 24.83 -2.51
N ALA A 83 3.43 23.99 -3.35
CA ALA A 83 4.38 24.38 -4.37
C ALA A 83 3.72 25.32 -5.42
N GLN A 84 2.49 25.03 -5.84
CA GLN A 84 1.73 25.90 -6.73
C GLN A 84 1.47 27.27 -6.12
N ARG A 85 1.09 27.32 -4.83
CA ARG A 85 0.81 28.58 -4.11
C ARG A 85 2.04 29.45 -3.97
N TYR A 86 3.17 28.86 -3.65
CA TYR A 86 4.42 29.60 -3.36
C TYR A 86 5.41 29.60 -4.51
N LYS A 87 5.04 29.02 -5.67
CA LYS A 87 5.89 28.87 -6.86
C LYS A 87 7.22 28.18 -6.58
N ASN A 88 7.20 27.19 -5.70
CA ASN A 88 8.33 26.36 -5.35
C ASN A 88 8.37 25.10 -6.23
N ASN A 89 9.54 24.48 -6.31
CA ASN A 89 9.72 23.17 -6.95
C ASN A 89 9.57 22.04 -5.92
N ILE A 90 9.28 20.84 -6.40
CA ILE A 90 9.26 19.60 -5.62
C ILE A 90 10.21 18.64 -6.32
N GLY A 91 11.14 18.05 -5.57
CA GLY A 91 11.96 16.93 -6.01
C GLY A 91 11.29 15.60 -5.63
N LEU A 92 11.40 14.63 -6.53
CA LEU A 92 11.06 13.24 -6.27
C LEU A 92 12.25 12.37 -6.61
N LEU A 93 12.56 11.44 -5.71
CA LEU A 93 13.56 10.41 -5.93
C LEU A 93 12.86 9.06 -5.79
N LEU A 94 12.74 8.33 -6.89
CA LEU A 94 12.23 6.97 -6.92
C LEU A 94 13.43 6.03 -7.11
N PHE A 95 13.52 4.98 -6.29
CA PHE A 95 14.57 3.98 -6.38
C PHE A 95 14.06 2.61 -5.96
N ASP A 96 14.82 1.60 -6.36
CA ASP A 96 14.52 0.18 -6.21
C ASP A 96 15.77 -0.54 -5.71
N ILE A 97 15.63 -1.69 -5.06
CA ILE A 97 16.76 -2.50 -4.59
C ILE A 97 17.17 -3.47 -5.70
N ASP A 98 18.37 -3.25 -6.24
CA ASP A 98 18.91 -4.07 -7.31
C ASP A 98 18.92 -5.56 -6.95
N HIS A 99 18.37 -6.39 -7.86
CA HIS A 99 18.33 -7.84 -7.74
C HIS A 99 17.63 -8.39 -6.50
N PHE A 100 16.70 -7.63 -5.88
CA PHE A 100 16.03 -8.03 -4.64
C PHE A 100 15.31 -9.37 -4.74
N LYS A 101 14.65 -9.65 -5.87
CA LYS A 101 14.02 -10.96 -6.12
C LYS A 101 15.04 -12.09 -6.06
N GLN A 102 16.18 -11.94 -6.73
CA GLN A 102 17.25 -12.95 -6.72
C GLN A 102 17.85 -13.15 -5.30
N PHE A 103 17.96 -12.07 -4.55
CA PHE A 103 18.35 -12.12 -3.13
C PHE A 103 17.35 -12.95 -2.31
N ASN A 104 16.05 -12.69 -2.45
CA ASN A 104 15.01 -13.46 -1.77
C ASN A 104 15.00 -14.94 -2.16
N ASP A 105 15.21 -15.25 -3.44
CA ASP A 105 15.28 -16.63 -3.93
C ASP A 105 16.49 -17.38 -3.31
N THR A 106 17.56 -16.66 -2.97
CA THR A 106 18.79 -17.24 -2.41
C THR A 106 18.76 -17.33 -0.89
N TYR A 107 18.31 -16.27 -0.19
CA TYR A 107 18.42 -16.14 1.27
C TYR A 107 17.07 -16.20 2.01
N GLY A 108 15.98 -16.30 1.26
CA GLY A 108 14.61 -16.36 1.80
C GLY A 108 14.01 -14.99 2.10
N HIS A 109 12.67 -14.94 2.09
CA HIS A 109 11.91 -13.69 2.30
C HIS A 109 12.15 -13.04 3.67
N ALA A 110 12.39 -13.83 4.72
CA ALA A 110 12.66 -13.28 6.04
C ALA A 110 13.95 -12.43 6.08
N THR A 111 14.99 -12.84 5.34
CA THR A 111 16.23 -12.07 5.18
C THR A 111 15.98 -10.83 4.31
N GLY A 112 15.20 -10.97 3.24
CA GLY A 112 14.78 -9.81 2.44
C GLY A 112 14.00 -8.76 3.22
N ASP A 113 13.16 -9.17 4.15
CA ASP A 113 12.45 -8.26 5.04
C ASP A 113 13.40 -7.45 5.96
N LEU A 114 14.51 -8.05 6.38
CA LEU A 114 15.55 -7.34 7.14
C LEU A 114 16.27 -6.31 6.27
N VAL A 115 16.58 -6.66 5.02
CA VAL A 115 17.17 -5.72 4.04
C VAL A 115 16.24 -4.52 3.82
N LEU A 116 14.94 -4.74 3.59
CA LEU A 116 13.97 -3.66 3.41
C LEU A 116 13.91 -2.71 4.61
N LYS A 117 13.93 -3.25 5.84
CA LYS A 117 13.96 -2.45 7.08
C LYS A 117 15.24 -1.62 7.18
N GLU A 118 16.38 -2.24 6.87
CA GLU A 118 17.68 -1.57 6.97
C GLU A 118 17.85 -0.48 5.92
N VAL A 119 17.39 -0.73 4.68
CA VAL A 119 17.36 0.30 3.62
C VAL A 119 16.50 1.47 4.07
N ALA A 120 15.29 1.23 4.58
CA ALA A 120 14.43 2.30 5.06
C ALA A 120 15.11 3.13 6.19
N ARG A 121 15.71 2.46 7.18
CA ARG A 121 16.42 3.11 8.28
C ARG A 121 17.60 3.95 7.78
N THR A 122 18.41 3.39 6.89
CA THR A 122 19.59 4.04 6.33
C THR A 122 19.21 5.29 5.52
N VAL A 123 18.18 5.16 4.67
CA VAL A 123 17.69 6.29 3.86
C VAL A 123 17.08 7.38 4.74
N GLN A 124 16.29 7.03 5.75
CA GLN A 124 15.77 8.02 6.72
C GLN A 124 16.88 8.81 7.41
N GLY A 125 18.00 8.16 7.73
CA GLY A 125 19.16 8.85 8.31
C GLY A 125 19.95 9.73 7.31
N ALA A 126 19.79 9.51 6.01
CA ALA A 126 20.51 10.23 4.96
C ALA A 126 19.73 11.42 4.38
N ILE A 127 18.41 11.49 4.56
CA ILE A 127 17.56 12.58 4.08
C ILE A 127 17.35 13.66 5.15
N ARG A 128 16.87 14.83 4.74
CA ARG A 128 16.58 15.94 5.68
C ARG A 128 15.28 15.66 6.45
N SER A 129 15.10 16.32 7.59
CA SER A 129 13.85 16.25 8.37
C SER A 129 12.61 16.77 7.63
N SER A 130 12.81 17.62 6.61
CA SER A 130 11.75 18.10 5.71
C SER A 130 11.35 17.08 4.64
N ASP A 131 12.23 16.12 4.34
CA ASP A 131 12.04 15.15 3.30
C ASP A 131 11.24 13.95 3.85
N THR A 132 10.48 13.30 3.02
CA THR A 132 9.67 12.15 3.43
C THR A 132 10.02 10.94 2.61
N LEU A 133 10.53 9.88 3.26
CA LEU A 133 10.67 8.55 2.67
C LEU A 133 9.34 7.82 2.76
N ALA A 134 8.97 7.11 1.71
CA ALA A 134 7.84 6.19 1.70
C ALA A 134 8.19 4.90 0.96
N ARG A 135 7.52 3.80 1.31
CA ARG A 135 7.57 2.56 0.54
C ARG A 135 6.51 2.61 -0.54
N TYR A 136 6.94 2.60 -1.79
CA TYR A 136 6.06 2.76 -2.95
C TYR A 136 5.50 1.43 -3.44
N GLY A 137 6.32 0.36 -3.41
CA GLY A 137 5.98 -0.99 -3.84
C GLY A 137 6.70 -2.05 -3.01
N GLY A 138 6.85 -3.25 -3.54
CA GLY A 138 7.50 -4.37 -2.87
C GLY A 138 8.92 -4.04 -2.40
N GLU A 139 9.77 -3.62 -3.32
CA GLU A 139 11.18 -3.26 -3.12
C GLU A 139 11.47 -1.80 -3.53
N GLU A 140 10.40 -1.06 -3.91
CA GLU A 140 10.49 0.30 -4.40
C GLU A 140 10.25 1.31 -3.27
N PHE A 141 11.06 2.33 -3.24
CA PHE A 141 10.98 3.45 -2.31
C PHE A 141 10.93 4.78 -3.05
N VAL A 142 10.31 5.77 -2.41
CA VAL A 142 10.24 7.14 -2.94
C VAL A 142 10.58 8.14 -1.84
N VAL A 143 11.38 9.15 -2.17
CA VAL A 143 11.62 10.31 -1.31
C VAL A 143 10.97 11.53 -1.92
N LEU A 144 10.09 12.18 -1.16
CA LEU A 144 9.49 13.47 -1.46
C LEU A 144 10.37 14.56 -0.86
N ILE A 145 10.84 15.48 -1.69
CA ILE A 145 11.81 16.54 -1.32
C ILE A 145 11.15 17.89 -1.57
N PRO A 146 10.53 18.51 -0.57
CA PRO A 146 9.93 19.83 -0.71
C PRO A 146 10.97 20.90 -1.04
N GLN A 147 10.56 21.91 -1.81
CA GLN A 147 11.38 23.08 -2.16
C GLN A 147 12.74 22.70 -2.75
N SER A 148 12.76 21.68 -3.61
CA SER A 148 13.98 21.17 -4.25
C SER A 148 13.86 21.25 -5.76
N ASP A 149 14.87 21.82 -6.39
CA ASP A 149 15.07 21.77 -7.85
C ASP A 149 15.76 20.47 -8.28
N ALA A 150 16.03 20.33 -9.57
CA ALA A 150 16.67 19.14 -10.12
C ALA A 150 18.07 18.90 -9.52
N VAL A 151 18.83 19.95 -9.24
CA VAL A 151 20.18 19.84 -8.66
C VAL A 151 20.08 19.33 -7.22
N GLY A 152 19.17 19.91 -6.41
CA GLY A 152 18.94 19.48 -5.04
C GLY A 152 18.43 18.03 -4.95
N ALA A 153 17.54 17.64 -5.87
CA ALA A 153 17.07 16.25 -5.96
C ALA A 153 18.21 15.28 -6.31
N MET A 154 19.07 15.62 -7.28
CA MET A 154 20.25 14.82 -7.63
C MET A 154 21.22 14.68 -6.46
N GLN A 155 21.51 15.76 -5.74
CA GLN A 155 22.36 15.72 -4.53
C GLN A 155 21.76 14.84 -3.43
N SER A 156 20.46 14.88 -3.24
CA SER A 156 19.76 13.99 -2.30
C SER A 156 19.86 12.53 -2.72
N GLY A 157 19.68 12.25 -4.02
CA GLY A 157 19.85 10.91 -4.58
C GLY A 157 21.25 10.35 -4.34
N GLU A 158 22.28 11.15 -4.58
CA GLU A 158 23.67 10.72 -4.37
C GLU A 158 23.99 10.48 -2.89
N ARG A 159 23.43 11.30 -1.96
CA ARG A 159 23.57 11.04 -0.51
C ARG A 159 22.92 9.72 -0.11
N VAL A 160 21.71 9.45 -0.61
CA VAL A 160 21.00 8.20 -0.36
C VAL A 160 21.79 7.01 -0.89
N ARG A 161 22.23 7.08 -2.15
CA ARG A 161 23.04 6.03 -2.78
C ARG A 161 24.34 5.75 -2.00
N ALA A 162 25.05 6.82 -1.60
CA ALA A 162 26.29 6.70 -0.85
C ALA A 162 26.05 6.09 0.55
N ALA A 163 24.96 6.46 1.24
CA ALA A 163 24.61 5.92 2.54
C ALA A 163 24.27 4.43 2.49
N VAL A 164 23.45 4.00 1.51
CA VAL A 164 23.11 2.59 1.30
C VAL A 164 24.36 1.78 0.95
N LYS A 165 25.22 2.31 0.06
CA LYS A 165 26.49 1.65 -0.26
C LYS A 165 27.38 1.50 0.98
N ALA A 166 27.53 2.53 1.80
CA ALA A 166 28.34 2.48 3.01
C ALA A 166 27.78 1.46 4.03
N ALA A 167 26.46 1.37 4.18
CA ALA A 167 25.82 0.38 5.03
C ALA A 167 26.14 -1.05 4.57
N ARG A 168 26.01 -1.32 3.26
CA ARG A 168 26.38 -2.61 2.67
C ARG A 168 27.86 -2.94 2.90
N ASP A 169 28.76 -1.99 2.64
CA ASP A 169 30.21 -2.21 2.77
C ASP A 169 30.64 -2.39 4.25
N ALA A 170 29.82 -1.94 5.21
CA ALA A 170 30.02 -2.18 6.65
C ALA A 170 29.52 -3.57 7.13
N GLY A 171 29.07 -4.43 6.21
CA GLY A 171 28.58 -5.78 6.54
C GLY A 171 27.17 -5.80 7.12
N ILE A 172 26.44 -4.71 7.01
CA ILE A 172 25.00 -4.71 7.18
C ILE A 172 24.46 -5.33 5.89
N GLU A 173 23.78 -6.47 5.99
CA GLU A 173 23.16 -7.17 4.84
C GLU A 173 22.11 -6.26 4.19
N VAL A 174 22.52 -5.43 3.24
CA VAL A 174 21.70 -4.51 2.44
C VAL A 174 21.98 -4.76 0.96
#